data_403280f412f38224e0cb98a57d4ba5b7
#
_entry.id   403280f412f38224e0cb98a57d4ba5b7
#
_cell.length_a   1.000
_cell.length_b   1.000
_cell.length_c   1.000
_cell.angle_alpha   90.00
_cell.angle_beta   90.00
_cell.angle_gamma   90.00
#
_symmetry.space_group_name_H-M   'P 1'
#
loop_
_entity.id
_entity.type
_entity.pdbx_description
1 polymer ?
#
loop_
_entity_poly.entity_id
_entity_poly.type
_entity_poly.pdbx_seq_one_letter_code
_entity_poly.pdbx_strand_id
1 'polypeptide(L)'
;MPTEIVRHLSPEEQELARKRQELAILQAELTDRELSLANLRAELAAFEGRYLREVGILYAELDDWNAKIAEFAAEAAGTEQARAAASEARAQADESYAAAHGEAAKAKDFSPSPELRKLFKDVVNQIHPDRAANEVDRALRNRLMAEANLAYKRQDADALRKILEEYKSSPESVEGDGAAADLERALRQIERIVKRLAQIESEVAELTSSEIARLMAKVVSATAKGRNLLAEMKKDVQHRIDLARKEFEAHPSETRPQ
;
A
#
# COMPACT_ATOMS: atom_id res chain seq x y z
N MET A 1 -17.79 49.15 39.05
CA MET A 1 -17.06 47.90 38.84
C MET A 1 -18.09 46.89 38.33
N PRO A 2 -18.03 46.49 37.06
CA PRO A 2 -18.92 45.39 36.60
C PRO A 2 -18.41 44.10 37.21
N THR A 3 -19.24 43.40 37.95
CA THR A 3 -19.04 42.04 38.46
C THR A 3 -19.02 41.10 37.25
N GLU A 4 -17.87 40.54 36.93
CA GLU A 4 -17.71 39.48 35.94
C GLU A 4 -18.52 38.26 36.44
N ILE A 5 -19.61 37.97 35.77
CA ILE A 5 -20.44 36.78 36.04
C ILE A 5 -19.59 35.59 35.52
N VAL A 6 -18.88 34.93 36.43
CA VAL A 6 -18.23 33.64 36.13
C VAL A 6 -19.35 32.62 35.85
N ARG A 7 -19.58 32.34 34.59
CA ARG A 7 -20.56 31.33 34.15
C ARG A 7 -20.02 29.94 34.56
N HIS A 8 -20.57 29.34 35.59
CA HIS A 8 -20.29 27.96 35.94
C HIS A 8 -20.86 27.06 34.85
N LEU A 9 -19.98 26.30 34.18
CA LEU A 9 -20.39 25.30 33.20
C LEU A 9 -21.20 24.20 33.90
N SER A 10 -22.25 23.74 33.24
CA SER A 10 -23.02 22.58 33.71
C SER A 10 -22.13 21.33 33.72
N PRO A 11 -22.46 20.29 34.50
CA PRO A 11 -21.73 19.02 34.46
C PRO A 11 -21.63 18.43 33.06
N GLU A 12 -22.65 18.57 32.23
CA GLU A 12 -22.70 18.14 30.85
C GLU A 12 -21.76 18.96 29.95
N GLU A 13 -21.69 20.28 30.14
CA GLU A 13 -20.75 21.16 29.41
C GLU A 13 -19.29 20.84 29.78
N GLN A 14 -19.02 20.50 31.06
CA GLN A 14 -17.68 20.08 31.50
C GLN A 14 -17.27 18.75 30.87
N GLU A 15 -18.18 17.78 30.83
CA GLU A 15 -17.92 16.47 30.20
C GLU A 15 -17.73 16.62 28.69
N LEU A 16 -18.52 17.44 28.01
CA LEU A 16 -18.35 17.77 26.61
C LEU A 16 -16.95 18.38 26.33
N ALA A 17 -16.51 19.31 27.19
CA ALA A 17 -15.18 19.90 27.06
C ALA A 17 -14.06 18.85 27.17
N ARG A 18 -14.16 17.91 28.12
CA ARG A 18 -13.22 16.79 28.27
C ARG A 18 -13.23 15.88 27.04
N LYS A 19 -14.41 15.51 26.56
CA LYS A 19 -14.55 14.63 25.38
C LYS A 19 -14.07 15.31 24.10
N ARG A 20 -14.24 16.60 23.95
CA ARG A 20 -13.67 17.37 22.84
C ARG A 20 -12.13 17.39 22.89
N GLN A 21 -11.54 17.49 24.08
CA GLN A 21 -10.08 17.42 24.23
C GLN A 21 -9.56 16.02 23.90
N GLU A 22 -10.19 14.95 24.40
CA GLU A 22 -9.86 13.57 24.08
C GLU A 22 -9.98 13.32 22.57
N LEU A 23 -11.07 13.78 21.95
CA LEU A 23 -11.30 13.68 20.52
C LEU A 23 -10.20 14.36 19.71
N ALA A 24 -9.76 15.56 20.11
CA ALA A 24 -8.70 16.29 19.41
C ALA A 24 -7.36 15.54 19.45
N ILE A 25 -7.04 14.91 20.59
CA ILE A 25 -5.83 14.09 20.73
C ILE A 25 -5.91 12.86 19.80
N LEU A 26 -7.02 12.13 19.84
CA LEU A 26 -7.22 10.94 19.01
C LEU A 26 -7.25 11.26 17.51
N GLN A 27 -7.80 12.42 17.13
CA GLN A 27 -7.78 12.87 15.74
C GLN A 27 -6.36 13.18 15.25
N ALA A 28 -5.52 13.76 16.10
CA ALA A 28 -4.11 14.01 15.77
C ALA A 28 -3.36 12.67 15.61
N GLU A 29 -3.56 11.73 16.54
CA GLU A 29 -2.97 10.40 16.46
C GLU A 29 -3.42 9.66 15.19
N LEU A 30 -4.72 9.66 14.90
CA LEU A 30 -5.26 9.03 13.69
C LEU A 30 -4.59 9.57 12.42
N THR A 31 -4.42 10.89 12.33
CA THR A 31 -3.76 11.52 11.19
C THR A 31 -2.32 11.05 11.03
N ASP A 32 -1.57 10.91 12.13
CA ASP A 32 -0.20 10.42 12.11
C ASP A 32 -0.12 8.93 11.74
N ARG A 33 -1.06 8.13 12.20
CA ARG A 33 -1.15 6.70 11.86
C ARG A 33 -1.53 6.48 10.39
N GLU A 34 -2.50 7.25 9.86
CA GLU A 34 -2.86 7.19 8.42
C GLU A 34 -1.67 7.59 7.54
N LEU A 35 -0.93 8.64 7.89
CA LEU A 35 0.29 8.99 7.16
C LEU A 35 1.33 7.86 7.23
N SER A 36 1.53 7.26 8.40
CA SER A 36 2.50 6.16 8.57
C SER A 36 2.11 4.95 7.73
N LEU A 37 0.83 4.60 7.70
CA LEU A 37 0.29 3.53 6.87
C LEU A 37 0.45 3.83 5.37
N ALA A 38 0.15 5.07 4.95
CA ALA A 38 0.30 5.50 3.56
C ALA A 38 1.79 5.46 3.12
N ASN A 39 2.72 5.88 3.98
CA ASN A 39 4.15 5.76 3.74
C ASN A 39 4.57 4.30 3.56
N LEU A 40 4.20 3.42 4.50
CA LEU A 40 4.55 2.00 4.43
C LEU A 40 4.05 1.35 3.14
N ARG A 41 2.80 1.59 2.76
CA ARG A 41 2.23 1.07 1.51
C ARG A 41 2.98 1.57 0.28
N ALA A 42 3.33 2.85 0.25
CA ALA A 42 4.02 3.43 -0.89
C ALA A 42 5.49 2.94 -0.98
N GLU A 43 6.19 2.81 0.14
CA GLU A 43 7.56 2.28 0.22
C GLU A 43 7.62 0.82 -0.23
N LEU A 44 6.69 -0.02 0.24
CA LEU A 44 6.61 -1.42 -0.19
C LEU A 44 6.31 -1.54 -1.68
N ALA A 45 5.37 -0.74 -2.21
CA ALA A 45 5.06 -0.76 -3.63
C ALA A 45 6.24 -0.27 -4.50
N ALA A 46 6.99 0.74 -4.06
CA ALA A 46 8.19 1.21 -4.74
C ALA A 46 9.30 0.15 -4.74
N PHE A 47 9.50 -0.51 -3.59
CA PHE A 47 10.47 -1.60 -3.46
C PHE A 47 10.08 -2.80 -4.33
N GLU A 48 8.81 -3.21 -4.34
CA GLU A 48 8.29 -4.27 -5.21
C GLU A 48 8.55 -3.96 -6.69
N GLY A 49 8.22 -2.74 -7.13
CA GLY A 49 8.48 -2.30 -8.49
C GLY A 49 9.97 -2.36 -8.85
N ARG A 50 10.85 -1.97 -7.93
CA ARG A 50 12.30 -2.08 -8.14
C ARG A 50 12.74 -3.54 -8.23
N TYR A 51 12.27 -4.39 -7.32
CA TYR A 51 12.59 -5.83 -7.32
C TYR A 51 12.14 -6.49 -8.63
N LEU A 52 10.93 -6.22 -9.09
CA LEU A 52 10.40 -6.79 -10.33
C LEU A 52 11.21 -6.34 -11.56
N ARG A 53 11.62 -5.07 -11.63
CA ARG A 53 12.46 -4.56 -12.73
C ARG A 53 13.88 -5.12 -12.70
N GLU A 54 14.45 -5.36 -11.51
CA GLU A 54 15.87 -5.76 -11.40
C GLU A 54 16.07 -7.26 -11.37
N VAL A 55 15.18 -7.99 -10.71
CA VAL A 55 15.32 -9.42 -10.44
C VAL A 55 14.17 -10.22 -11.02
N GLY A 56 12.94 -9.72 -10.92
CA GLY A 56 11.73 -10.39 -11.41
C GLY A 56 11.78 -10.69 -12.90
N ILE A 57 12.31 -9.75 -13.70
CA ILE A 57 12.49 -9.96 -15.14
C ILE A 57 13.43 -11.15 -15.46
N LEU A 58 14.44 -11.38 -14.64
CA LEU A 58 15.34 -12.52 -14.80
C LEU A 58 14.69 -13.84 -14.35
N TYR A 59 13.84 -13.81 -13.32
CA TYR A 59 13.06 -14.99 -12.97
C TYR A 59 12.07 -15.35 -14.08
N ALA A 60 11.41 -14.37 -14.71
CA ALA A 60 10.54 -14.61 -15.86
C ALA A 60 11.31 -15.27 -17.03
N GLU A 61 12.52 -14.82 -17.31
CA GLU A 61 13.39 -15.46 -18.33
C GLU A 61 13.78 -16.89 -17.93
N LEU A 62 14.15 -17.12 -16.66
CA LEU A 62 14.49 -18.45 -16.16
C LEU A 62 13.31 -19.43 -16.26
N ASP A 63 12.12 -18.97 -15.86
CA ASP A 63 10.91 -19.80 -15.90
C ASP A 63 10.52 -20.11 -17.35
N ASP A 64 10.72 -19.20 -18.31
CA ASP A 64 10.52 -19.47 -19.73
C ASP A 64 11.49 -20.55 -20.27
N TRP A 65 12.75 -20.50 -19.85
CA TRP A 65 13.71 -21.58 -20.21
C TRP A 65 13.31 -22.92 -19.59
N ASN A 66 12.90 -22.94 -18.32
CA ASN A 66 12.42 -24.14 -17.64
C ASN A 66 11.19 -24.73 -18.33
N ALA A 67 10.24 -23.87 -18.75
CA ALA A 67 9.07 -24.29 -19.50
C ALA A 67 9.44 -24.93 -20.85
N LYS A 68 10.35 -24.32 -21.62
CA LYS A 68 10.86 -24.88 -22.89
C LYS A 68 11.53 -26.24 -22.69
N ILE A 69 12.33 -26.43 -21.63
CA ILE A 69 12.98 -27.71 -21.29
C ILE A 69 11.91 -28.76 -20.95
N ALA A 70 10.90 -28.37 -20.14
CA ALA A 70 9.82 -29.28 -19.77
C ALA A 70 8.94 -29.67 -20.97
N GLU A 71 8.63 -28.75 -21.87
CA GLU A 71 7.90 -29.02 -23.12
C GLU A 71 8.65 -29.98 -24.02
N PHE A 72 9.95 -29.77 -24.19
CA PHE A 72 10.82 -30.68 -24.96
C PHE A 72 10.85 -32.10 -24.34
N ALA A 73 11.01 -32.17 -23.01
CA ALA A 73 11.01 -33.46 -22.31
C ALA A 73 9.65 -34.18 -22.44
N ALA A 74 8.55 -33.45 -22.45
CA ALA A 74 7.20 -33.98 -22.60
C ALA A 74 6.97 -34.57 -24.01
N GLU A 75 7.48 -33.91 -25.04
CA GLU A 75 7.44 -34.42 -26.43
C GLU A 75 8.25 -35.72 -26.55
N ALA A 76 9.45 -35.74 -25.98
CA ALA A 76 10.33 -36.93 -26.02
C ALA A 76 9.75 -38.12 -25.23
N ALA A 77 9.15 -37.87 -24.06
CA ALA A 77 8.59 -38.91 -23.19
C ALA A 77 7.23 -39.42 -23.66
N GLY A 78 6.42 -38.54 -24.29
CA GLY A 78 5.07 -38.87 -24.78
C GLY A 78 4.03 -39.22 -23.69
N THR A 79 4.39 -39.08 -22.40
CA THR A 79 3.54 -39.45 -21.25
C THR A 79 2.62 -38.31 -20.83
N GLU A 80 1.44 -38.67 -20.28
CA GLU A 80 0.51 -37.68 -19.74
C GLU A 80 1.10 -36.89 -18.57
N GLN A 81 1.89 -37.53 -17.72
CA GLN A 81 2.58 -36.91 -16.60
C GLN A 81 3.61 -35.83 -17.07
N ALA A 82 4.38 -36.13 -18.11
CA ALA A 82 5.35 -35.15 -18.64
C ALA A 82 4.62 -33.95 -19.29
N ARG A 83 3.49 -34.18 -19.97
CA ARG A 83 2.65 -33.09 -20.54
C ARG A 83 2.05 -32.21 -19.44
N ALA A 84 1.59 -32.80 -18.35
CA ALA A 84 1.07 -32.05 -17.20
C ALA A 84 2.18 -31.17 -16.59
N ALA A 85 3.38 -31.70 -16.37
CA ALA A 85 4.53 -30.93 -15.86
C ALA A 85 4.93 -29.78 -16.79
N ALA A 86 4.92 -29.99 -18.10
CA ALA A 86 5.19 -28.94 -19.09
C ALA A 86 4.12 -27.83 -19.05
N SER A 87 2.84 -28.21 -18.94
CA SER A 87 1.74 -27.25 -18.80
C SER A 87 1.86 -26.41 -17.52
N GLU A 88 2.24 -27.01 -16.40
CA GLU A 88 2.48 -26.31 -15.14
C GLU A 88 3.66 -25.35 -15.24
N ALA A 89 4.78 -25.80 -15.84
CA ALA A 89 5.95 -24.95 -16.05
C ALA A 89 5.64 -23.74 -16.97
N ARG A 90 4.83 -23.94 -18.01
CA ARG A 90 4.39 -22.84 -18.89
C ARG A 90 3.48 -21.86 -18.14
N ALA A 91 2.51 -22.35 -17.36
CA ALA A 91 1.67 -21.48 -16.54
C ALA A 91 2.48 -20.63 -15.56
N GLN A 92 3.51 -21.24 -14.94
CA GLN A 92 4.44 -20.50 -14.05
C GLN A 92 5.22 -19.43 -14.82
N ALA A 93 5.73 -19.74 -16.01
CA ALA A 93 6.45 -18.76 -16.86
C ALA A 93 5.55 -17.58 -17.27
N ASP A 94 4.30 -17.86 -17.64
CA ASP A 94 3.33 -16.82 -18.01
C ASP A 94 2.98 -15.93 -16.80
N GLU A 95 2.83 -16.49 -15.61
CA GLU A 95 2.61 -15.74 -14.37
C GLU A 95 3.82 -14.85 -14.03
N SER A 96 5.02 -15.38 -14.07
CA SER A 96 6.26 -14.65 -13.80
C SER A 96 6.47 -13.52 -14.82
N TYR A 97 6.15 -13.77 -16.09
CA TYR A 97 6.19 -12.74 -17.14
C TYR A 97 5.19 -11.63 -16.89
N ALA A 98 3.94 -11.98 -16.56
CA ALA A 98 2.90 -11.01 -16.25
C ALA A 98 3.26 -10.16 -15.02
N ALA A 99 3.83 -10.75 -13.98
CA ALA A 99 4.29 -10.03 -12.80
C ALA A 99 5.44 -9.07 -13.14
N ALA A 100 6.45 -9.52 -13.87
CA ALA A 100 7.62 -8.71 -14.24
C ALA A 100 7.29 -7.52 -15.14
N HIS A 101 6.24 -7.61 -15.97
CA HIS A 101 5.83 -6.57 -16.94
C HIS A 101 4.53 -5.85 -16.55
N GLY A 102 3.92 -6.22 -15.42
CA GLY A 102 2.66 -5.65 -14.93
C GLY A 102 2.79 -4.25 -14.35
N GLU A 103 1.69 -3.73 -13.83
CA GLU A 103 1.62 -2.39 -13.25
C GLU A 103 2.52 -2.22 -12.00
N ALA A 104 2.71 -3.28 -11.21
CA ALA A 104 3.58 -3.24 -10.05
C ALA A 104 5.04 -2.93 -10.45
N ALA A 105 5.53 -3.50 -11.55
CA ALA A 105 6.87 -3.24 -12.07
C ALA A 105 7.09 -1.78 -12.53
N LYS A 106 6.02 -1.05 -12.85
CA LYS A 106 6.05 0.37 -13.25
C LYS A 106 6.11 1.34 -12.08
N ALA A 107 5.95 0.86 -10.83
CA ALA A 107 6.00 1.71 -9.65
C ALA A 107 7.34 2.45 -9.57
N LYS A 108 7.26 3.77 -9.34
CA LYS A 108 8.42 4.64 -9.18
C LYS A 108 8.91 4.64 -7.74
N ASP A 109 10.15 5.06 -7.55
CA ASP A 109 10.70 5.26 -6.20
C ASP A 109 9.84 6.26 -5.44
N PHE A 110 9.59 5.94 -4.16
CA PHE A 110 8.76 6.75 -3.29
C PHE A 110 9.65 7.54 -2.32
N SER A 111 9.66 8.86 -2.48
CA SER A 111 10.40 9.78 -1.63
C SER A 111 9.62 11.08 -1.45
N PRO A 112 8.57 11.09 -0.61
CA PRO A 112 7.71 12.25 -0.45
C PRO A 112 8.42 13.39 0.27
N SER A 113 8.25 14.59 -0.25
CA SER A 113 8.78 15.81 0.39
C SER A 113 8.08 16.09 1.73
N PRO A 114 8.72 16.87 2.65
CA PRO A 114 8.06 17.31 3.87
C PRO A 114 6.74 18.05 3.61
N GLU A 115 6.70 18.87 2.54
CA GLU A 115 5.51 19.63 2.13
C GLU A 115 4.39 18.70 1.68
N LEU A 116 4.70 17.65 0.93
CA LEU A 116 3.71 16.65 0.50
C LEU A 116 3.14 15.87 1.70
N ARG A 117 3.99 15.50 2.66
CA ARG A 117 3.55 14.84 3.90
C ARG A 117 2.63 15.74 4.72
N LYS A 118 2.97 17.03 4.83
CA LYS A 118 2.13 18.03 5.50
C LYS A 118 0.78 18.18 4.80
N LEU A 119 0.80 18.33 3.47
CA LEU A 119 -0.42 18.47 2.68
C LEU A 119 -1.33 17.22 2.83
N PHE A 120 -0.77 16.02 2.80
CA PHE A 120 -1.53 14.80 3.04
C PHE A 120 -2.17 14.78 4.43
N LYS A 121 -1.44 15.16 5.49
CA LYS A 121 -2.01 15.31 6.84
C LYS A 121 -3.17 16.32 6.88
N ASP A 122 -3.01 17.46 6.22
CA ASP A 122 -4.06 18.49 6.14
C ASP A 122 -5.31 17.95 5.43
N VAL A 123 -5.13 17.19 4.35
CA VAL A 123 -6.22 16.49 3.64
C VAL A 123 -6.90 15.48 4.56
N VAL A 124 -6.16 14.55 5.17
CA VAL A 124 -6.70 13.52 6.08
C VAL A 124 -7.48 14.18 7.23
N ASN A 125 -6.93 15.23 7.82
CA ASN A 125 -7.60 15.96 8.90
C ASN A 125 -8.97 16.53 8.50
N GLN A 126 -9.14 16.90 7.24
CA GLN A 126 -10.42 17.49 6.79
C GLN A 126 -11.40 16.46 6.25
N ILE A 127 -10.93 15.43 5.51
CA ILE A 127 -11.81 14.49 4.81
C ILE A 127 -11.92 13.12 5.47
N HIS A 128 -11.36 12.90 6.67
CA HIS A 128 -11.40 11.56 7.27
C HIS A 128 -12.85 11.08 7.50
N PRO A 129 -13.23 9.85 7.10
CA PRO A 129 -14.60 9.35 7.18
C PRO A 129 -15.17 9.32 8.60
N ASP A 130 -14.30 9.18 9.62
CA ASP A 130 -14.73 9.15 11.03
C ASP A 130 -15.20 10.50 11.55
N ARG A 131 -14.99 11.58 10.80
CA ARG A 131 -15.51 12.92 11.09
C ARG A 131 -16.84 13.22 10.41
N ALA A 132 -17.41 12.23 9.70
CA ALA A 132 -18.65 12.44 8.96
C ALA A 132 -19.83 12.77 9.88
N ALA A 133 -20.58 13.79 9.50
CA ALA A 133 -21.79 14.20 10.20
C ALA A 133 -22.99 13.27 9.90
N ASN A 134 -23.04 12.70 8.70
CA ASN A 134 -24.09 11.81 8.24
C ASN A 134 -23.55 10.79 7.23
N GLU A 135 -24.42 9.89 6.74
CA GLU A 135 -24.00 8.80 5.85
C GLU A 135 -23.60 9.31 4.44
N VAL A 136 -24.22 10.38 3.96
CA VAL A 136 -23.89 10.99 2.65
C VAL A 136 -22.50 11.63 2.73
N ASP A 137 -22.21 12.40 3.78
CA ASP A 137 -20.88 12.95 4.06
C ASP A 137 -19.83 11.83 4.21
N ARG A 138 -20.19 10.72 4.89
CA ARG A 138 -19.29 9.57 5.01
C ARG A 138 -18.94 8.95 3.68
N ALA A 139 -19.92 8.75 2.79
CA ALA A 139 -19.68 8.19 1.46
C ALA A 139 -18.76 9.09 0.63
N LEU A 140 -18.99 10.41 0.67
CA LEU A 140 -18.13 11.40 0.02
C LEU A 140 -16.69 11.33 0.57
N ARG A 141 -16.52 11.35 1.89
CA ARG A 141 -15.21 11.31 2.55
C ARG A 141 -14.45 10.01 2.25
N ASN A 142 -15.13 8.84 2.20
CA ASN A 142 -14.54 7.57 1.82
C ASN A 142 -13.96 7.63 0.40
N ARG A 143 -14.73 8.19 -0.56
CA ARG A 143 -14.28 8.38 -1.93
C ARG A 143 -13.05 9.27 -1.99
N LEU A 144 -13.13 10.45 -1.38
CA LEU A 144 -12.03 11.42 -1.36
C LEU A 144 -10.79 10.89 -0.65
N MET A 145 -10.94 10.09 0.41
CA MET A 145 -9.83 9.47 1.12
C MET A 145 -9.10 8.42 0.24
N ALA A 146 -9.85 7.63 -0.54
CA ALA A 146 -9.26 6.68 -1.49
C ALA A 146 -8.46 7.41 -2.59
N GLU A 147 -9.01 8.51 -3.12
CA GLU A 147 -8.33 9.36 -4.10
C GLU A 147 -7.08 10.02 -3.50
N ALA A 148 -7.15 10.50 -2.25
CA ALA A 148 -6.02 11.11 -1.54
C ALA A 148 -4.87 10.11 -1.33
N ASN A 149 -5.16 8.87 -0.93
CA ASN A 149 -4.16 7.82 -0.80
C ASN A 149 -3.46 7.52 -2.13
N LEU A 150 -4.22 7.49 -3.24
CA LEU A 150 -3.66 7.27 -4.57
C LEU A 150 -2.80 8.46 -5.02
N ALA A 151 -3.26 9.69 -4.81
CA ALA A 151 -2.52 10.91 -5.10
C ALA A 151 -1.20 10.97 -4.31
N TYR A 152 -1.25 10.64 -3.02
CA TYR A 152 -0.07 10.59 -2.16
C TYR A 152 0.94 9.53 -2.63
N LYS A 153 0.49 8.31 -2.94
CA LYS A 153 1.34 7.26 -3.52
C LYS A 153 2.02 7.71 -4.82
N ARG A 154 1.33 8.51 -5.64
CA ARG A 154 1.86 9.08 -6.90
C ARG A 154 2.69 10.36 -6.69
N GLN A 155 2.79 10.84 -5.47
CA GLN A 155 3.44 12.10 -5.09
C GLN A 155 2.84 13.31 -5.83
N ASP A 156 1.52 13.29 -6.06
CA ASP A 156 0.76 14.33 -6.79
C ASP A 156 0.16 15.34 -5.80
N ALA A 157 0.90 16.43 -5.55
CA ALA A 157 0.45 17.49 -4.66
C ALA A 157 -0.76 18.27 -5.22
N ASP A 158 -0.89 18.39 -6.53
CA ASP A 158 -1.99 19.15 -7.14
C ASP A 158 -3.31 18.38 -7.04
N ALA A 159 -3.27 17.06 -7.20
CA ALA A 159 -4.43 16.23 -6.92
C ALA A 159 -4.88 16.34 -5.46
N LEU A 160 -3.96 16.33 -4.49
CA LEU A 160 -4.28 16.52 -3.08
C LEU A 160 -4.94 17.89 -2.79
N ARG A 161 -4.45 18.97 -3.42
CA ARG A 161 -5.07 20.29 -3.28
C ARG A 161 -6.49 20.33 -3.87
N LYS A 162 -6.70 19.72 -5.04
CA LYS A 162 -8.03 19.63 -5.66
C LYS A 162 -9.04 18.89 -4.78
N ILE A 163 -8.64 17.77 -4.17
CA ILE A 163 -9.48 17.02 -3.22
C ILE A 163 -9.90 17.93 -2.05
N LEU A 164 -8.99 18.73 -1.53
CA LEU A 164 -9.27 19.64 -0.44
C LEU A 164 -10.27 20.75 -0.84
N GLU A 165 -10.13 21.28 -2.04
CA GLU A 165 -11.04 22.29 -2.60
C GLU A 165 -12.41 21.69 -2.88
N GLU A 166 -12.49 20.48 -3.45
CA GLU A 166 -13.75 19.77 -3.67
C GLU A 166 -14.52 19.59 -2.38
N TYR A 167 -13.87 19.12 -1.31
CA TYR A 167 -14.52 18.92 -0.04
C TYR A 167 -15.01 20.24 0.57
N LYS A 168 -14.22 21.32 0.53
CA LYS A 168 -14.61 22.64 1.06
C LYS A 168 -15.81 23.26 0.36
N SER A 169 -16.02 22.95 -0.91
CA SER A 169 -17.14 23.41 -1.72
C SER A 169 -18.39 22.54 -1.59
N SER A 170 -18.30 21.42 -0.86
CA SER A 170 -19.40 20.46 -0.69
C SER A 170 -20.46 20.96 0.32
N PRO A 171 -21.77 20.83 0.00
CA PRO A 171 -22.86 21.18 0.92
C PRO A 171 -22.87 20.35 2.21
N GLU A 172 -22.28 19.15 2.18
CA GLU A 172 -22.22 18.22 3.31
C GLU A 172 -21.28 18.67 4.44
N SER A 173 -20.54 19.76 4.23
CA SER A 173 -19.62 20.34 5.23
C SER A 173 -20.33 21.14 6.35
N VAL A 174 -21.67 21.27 6.36
CA VAL A 174 -22.44 22.11 7.30
C VAL A 174 -22.99 21.31 8.49
N GLU A 175 -22.85 21.84 9.73
CA GLU A 175 -23.22 21.19 11.01
C GLU A 175 -24.42 21.85 11.72
N GLY A 176 -25.16 21.09 12.59
CA GLY A 176 -26.32 21.51 13.34
C GLY A 176 -26.21 21.44 14.89
N ASP A 177 -27.14 22.03 15.68
CA ASP A 177 -27.03 22.57 17.06
C ASP A 177 -27.43 21.66 18.24
N GLY A 178 -26.75 21.86 19.45
CA GLY A 178 -27.16 21.49 20.82
C GLY A 178 -26.10 20.70 21.65
N ALA A 179 -25.84 21.10 22.93
CA ALA A 179 -24.78 20.57 23.78
C ALA A 179 -24.87 19.05 24.09
N ALA A 180 -26.07 18.49 24.30
CA ALA A 180 -26.27 17.06 24.53
C ALA A 180 -26.03 16.25 23.24
N ALA A 181 -26.49 16.75 22.10
CA ALA A 181 -26.22 16.14 20.80
C ALA A 181 -24.73 16.22 20.42
N ASP A 182 -24.06 17.29 20.84
CA ASP A 182 -22.60 17.44 20.67
C ASP A 182 -21.81 16.41 21.47
N LEU A 183 -22.22 16.12 22.71
CA LEU A 183 -21.58 15.10 23.53
C LEU A 183 -21.76 13.71 22.90
N GLU A 184 -22.95 13.37 22.47
CA GLU A 184 -23.22 12.09 21.81
C GLU A 184 -22.40 11.96 20.49
N ARG A 185 -22.33 13.02 19.69
CA ARG A 185 -21.49 13.07 18.48
C ARG A 185 -20.03 12.86 18.80
N ALA A 186 -19.50 13.53 19.83
CA ALA A 186 -18.10 13.37 20.24
C ALA A 186 -17.79 11.94 20.70
N LEU A 187 -18.68 11.32 21.47
CA LEU A 187 -18.52 9.94 21.93
C LEU A 187 -18.51 8.95 20.74
N ARG A 188 -19.42 9.08 19.80
CA ARG A 188 -19.48 8.24 18.61
C ARG A 188 -18.25 8.44 17.70
N GLN A 189 -17.73 9.67 17.61
CA GLN A 189 -16.49 9.94 16.87
C GLN A 189 -15.28 9.28 17.54
N ILE A 190 -15.15 9.39 18.88
CA ILE A 190 -14.09 8.72 19.64
C ILE A 190 -14.12 7.22 19.39
N GLU A 191 -15.28 6.57 19.50
CA GLU A 191 -15.42 5.12 19.26
C GLU A 191 -14.95 4.73 17.85
N ARG A 192 -15.35 5.49 16.82
CA ARG A 192 -14.93 5.23 15.43
C ARG A 192 -13.43 5.37 15.25
N ILE A 193 -12.83 6.43 15.82
CA ILE A 193 -11.39 6.65 15.72
C ILE A 193 -10.61 5.52 16.40
N VAL A 194 -11.01 5.11 17.59
CA VAL A 194 -10.38 3.99 18.31
C VAL A 194 -10.45 2.71 17.48
N LYS A 195 -11.62 2.42 16.88
CA LYS A 195 -11.77 1.28 15.97
C LYS A 195 -10.87 1.39 14.74
N ARG A 196 -10.77 2.59 14.15
CA ARG A 196 -9.91 2.80 12.97
C ARG A 196 -8.43 2.66 13.31
N LEU A 197 -7.99 3.17 14.46
CA LEU A 197 -6.62 2.98 14.95
C LEU A 197 -6.26 1.50 15.09
N ALA A 198 -7.16 0.68 15.67
CA ALA A 198 -6.96 -0.77 15.77
C ALA A 198 -6.91 -1.44 14.38
N GLN A 199 -7.71 -0.99 13.43
CA GLN A 199 -7.63 -1.47 12.04
C GLN A 199 -6.29 -1.12 11.39
N ILE A 200 -5.81 0.12 11.57
CA ILE A 200 -4.49 0.53 11.05
C ILE A 200 -3.37 -0.34 11.64
N GLU A 201 -3.42 -0.66 12.92
CA GLU A 201 -2.44 -1.57 13.55
C GLU A 201 -2.45 -2.95 12.91
N SER A 202 -3.63 -3.52 12.64
CA SER A 202 -3.78 -4.79 11.93
C SER A 202 -3.23 -4.71 10.51
N GLU A 203 -3.57 -3.67 9.76
CA GLU A 203 -3.07 -3.46 8.39
C GLU A 203 -1.54 -3.31 8.35
N VAL A 204 -0.95 -2.58 9.30
CA VAL A 204 0.51 -2.46 9.42
C VAL A 204 1.15 -3.81 9.74
N ALA A 205 0.56 -4.60 10.63
CA ALA A 205 1.05 -5.93 10.97
C ALA A 205 1.02 -6.87 9.74
N GLU A 206 -0.05 -6.87 8.97
CA GLU A 206 -0.17 -7.64 7.72
C GLU A 206 0.88 -7.21 6.69
N LEU A 207 1.01 -5.92 6.43
CA LEU A 207 1.98 -5.38 5.48
C LEU A 207 3.42 -5.71 5.88
N THR A 208 3.76 -5.56 7.15
CA THR A 208 5.12 -5.85 7.65
C THR A 208 5.45 -7.34 7.68
N SER A 209 4.45 -8.21 7.79
CA SER A 209 4.61 -9.66 7.71
C SER A 209 4.64 -10.21 6.27
N SER A 210 4.38 -9.40 5.26
CA SER A 210 4.39 -9.81 3.86
C SER A 210 5.78 -10.25 3.37
N GLU A 211 5.82 -11.06 2.32
CA GLU A 211 7.09 -11.53 1.74
C GLU A 211 7.95 -10.39 1.21
N ILE A 212 7.30 -9.41 0.56
CA ILE A 212 7.99 -8.24 0.03
C ILE A 212 8.59 -7.36 1.14
N ALA A 213 7.89 -7.21 2.27
CA ALA A 213 8.42 -6.49 3.43
C ALA A 213 9.61 -7.22 4.06
N ARG A 214 9.54 -8.55 4.17
CA ARG A 214 10.67 -9.37 4.66
C ARG A 214 11.88 -9.29 3.73
N LEU A 215 11.66 -9.30 2.42
CA LEU A 215 12.73 -9.13 1.44
C LEU A 215 13.34 -7.73 1.54
N MET A 216 12.51 -6.69 1.61
CA MET A 216 12.96 -5.31 1.80
C MET A 216 13.84 -5.16 3.05
N ALA A 217 13.43 -5.73 4.18
CA ALA A 217 14.21 -5.72 5.42
C ALA A 217 15.58 -6.42 5.26
N LYS A 218 15.63 -7.56 4.54
CA LYS A 218 16.89 -8.24 4.21
C LYS A 218 17.81 -7.38 3.34
N VAL A 219 17.26 -6.69 2.34
CA VAL A 219 18.02 -5.79 1.47
C VAL A 219 18.59 -4.62 2.28
N VAL A 220 17.78 -3.98 3.14
CA VAL A 220 18.23 -2.90 4.03
C VAL A 220 19.35 -3.38 4.96
N SER A 221 19.18 -4.54 5.59
CA SER A 221 20.20 -5.14 6.46
C SER A 221 21.50 -5.47 5.72
N ALA A 222 21.40 -5.98 4.49
CA ALA A 222 22.57 -6.26 3.65
C ALA A 222 23.30 -4.97 3.27
N THR A 223 22.55 -3.94 2.89
CA THR A 223 23.12 -2.62 2.53
C THR A 223 23.87 -1.99 3.72
N ALA A 224 23.33 -2.09 4.93
CA ALA A 224 24.00 -1.63 6.15
C ALA A 224 25.34 -2.34 6.42
N LYS A 225 25.51 -3.56 5.85
CA LYS A 225 26.75 -4.35 5.90
C LYS A 225 27.64 -4.18 4.65
N GLY A 226 27.36 -3.17 3.81
CA GLY A 226 28.11 -2.89 2.59
C GLY A 226 27.85 -3.88 1.43
N ARG A 227 26.77 -4.69 1.49
CA ARG A 227 26.41 -5.69 0.46
C ARG A 227 25.23 -5.21 -0.38
N ASN A 228 25.22 -5.55 -1.64
CA ASN A 228 24.09 -5.33 -2.53
C ASN A 228 23.36 -6.65 -2.81
N LEU A 229 22.36 -6.98 -1.96
CA LEU A 229 21.66 -8.26 -2.05
C LEU A 229 20.90 -8.42 -3.38
N LEU A 230 20.31 -7.37 -3.95
CA LEU A 230 19.64 -7.46 -5.25
C LEU A 230 20.62 -7.78 -6.37
N ALA A 231 21.83 -7.18 -6.35
CA ALA A 231 22.86 -7.51 -7.33
C ALA A 231 23.39 -8.95 -7.17
N GLU A 232 23.47 -9.46 -5.95
CA GLU A 232 23.82 -10.87 -5.68
C GLU A 232 22.73 -11.81 -6.25
N MET A 233 21.45 -11.53 -5.99
CA MET A 233 20.33 -12.29 -6.54
C MET A 233 20.32 -12.28 -8.07
N LYS A 234 20.56 -11.12 -8.69
CA LYS A 234 20.68 -11.00 -10.17
C LYS A 234 21.75 -11.94 -10.73
N LYS A 235 22.93 -11.98 -10.12
CA LYS A 235 24.03 -12.84 -10.55
C LYS A 235 23.67 -14.32 -10.43
N ASP A 236 23.02 -14.70 -9.33
CA ASP A 236 22.59 -16.09 -9.12
C ASP A 236 21.57 -16.51 -10.18
N VAL A 237 20.53 -15.70 -10.38
CA VAL A 237 19.50 -16.01 -11.38
C VAL A 237 20.09 -16.05 -12.79
N GLN A 238 20.97 -15.10 -13.14
CA GLN A 238 21.64 -15.09 -14.44
C GLN A 238 22.47 -16.38 -14.67
N HIS A 239 23.20 -16.83 -13.65
CA HIS A 239 23.92 -18.09 -13.74
C HIS A 239 22.97 -19.28 -13.99
N ARG A 240 21.83 -19.32 -13.33
CA ARG A 240 20.80 -20.37 -13.55
C ARG A 240 20.20 -20.29 -14.96
N ILE A 241 19.98 -19.09 -15.50
CA ILE A 241 19.54 -18.89 -16.89
C ILE A 241 20.59 -19.48 -17.86
N ASP A 242 21.87 -19.17 -17.64
CA ASP A 242 22.96 -19.68 -18.50
C ASP A 242 23.04 -21.22 -18.47
N LEU A 243 22.77 -21.84 -17.31
CA LEU A 243 22.69 -23.30 -17.19
C LEU A 243 21.48 -23.87 -17.93
N ALA A 244 20.31 -23.32 -17.72
CA ALA A 244 19.07 -23.77 -18.38
C ALA A 244 19.16 -23.61 -19.92
N ARG A 245 19.75 -22.51 -20.39
CA ARG A 245 20.02 -22.31 -21.83
C ARG A 245 20.95 -23.40 -22.39
N LYS A 246 22.07 -23.71 -21.71
CA LYS A 246 22.97 -24.76 -22.12
C LYS A 246 22.33 -26.14 -22.12
N GLU A 247 21.50 -26.42 -21.13
CA GLU A 247 20.73 -27.66 -21.05
C GLU A 247 19.79 -27.78 -22.26
N PHE A 248 19.03 -26.74 -22.59
CA PHE A 248 18.15 -26.70 -23.76
C PHE A 248 18.93 -26.85 -25.07
N GLU A 249 20.12 -26.19 -25.21
CA GLU A 249 20.97 -26.27 -26.40
C GLU A 249 21.65 -27.63 -26.58
N ALA A 250 21.86 -28.40 -25.51
CA ALA A 250 22.43 -29.75 -25.56
C ALA A 250 21.47 -30.79 -26.14
N HIS A 251 20.19 -30.48 -26.26
CA HIS A 251 19.22 -31.37 -26.90
C HIS A 251 19.37 -31.37 -28.43
N PRO A 252 19.28 -32.52 -29.13
CA PRO A 252 19.44 -32.63 -30.57
C PRO A 252 18.47 -31.77 -31.36
N SER A 253 18.96 -31.12 -32.42
CA SER A 253 18.18 -30.14 -33.21
C SER A 253 17.01 -30.77 -34.00
N GLU A 254 17.01 -32.08 -34.22
CA GLU A 254 15.99 -32.81 -34.98
C GLU A 254 14.62 -32.91 -34.27
N THR A 255 14.57 -32.59 -32.96
CA THR A 255 13.40 -32.67 -32.12
C THR A 255 12.96 -31.31 -31.56
N ARG A 256 13.54 -30.17 -32.05
CA ARG A 256 13.14 -28.84 -31.58
C ARG A 256 11.86 -28.37 -32.33
N PRO A 257 10.80 -27.93 -31.63
CA PRO A 257 9.66 -27.27 -32.27
C PRO A 257 10.12 -25.94 -32.92
N GLN A 258 9.53 -25.62 -34.06
CA GLN A 258 9.77 -24.36 -34.79
C GLN A 258 9.08 -23.16 -34.12
#